data_b5140843d31b31e175180d0c387dae57
#
_entry.id   b5140843d31b31e175180d0c387dae57
#
_cell.length_a   1.000
_cell.length_b   1.000
_cell.length_c   1.000
_cell.angle_alpha   90.00
_cell.angle_beta   90.00
_cell.angle_gamma   90.00
#
_symmetry.space_group_name_H-M   'P 1'
#
loop_
_entity.id
_entity.type
_entity.pdbx_description
1 polymer ?
#
loop_
_entity_poly.entity_id
_entity_poly.type
_entity_poly.pdbx_seq_one_letter_code
_entity_poly.pdbx_strand_id
1 'polypeptide(L)'
;MAGPAPCFITPEGFARVRAEYDALFGTDRPKLVETIAWAAANGDRSENGDYIYGRKRLRELDRRLSHLSRIMKAAKVVDPATQDTDQIRFGATVTLVDEDDRERTCTIVGDDETDAGAGRIGWSAPLARALIAARVGDEQTFRLPAGEKSYEIVSIAYPARS
;
A
#
# COMPACT_ATOMS: atom_id res chain seq x y z
N MET A 1 -15.39 -20.23 8.75
CA MET A 1 -14.01 -19.72 8.62
C MET A 1 -14.01 -18.43 7.81
N ALA A 2 -13.50 -17.37 8.42
CA ALA A 2 -13.29 -16.15 7.66
C ALA A 2 -12.11 -16.38 6.70
N GLY A 3 -12.31 -16.13 5.41
CA GLY A 3 -11.22 -16.15 4.45
C GLY A 3 -10.20 -15.02 4.73
N PRO A 4 -9.06 -15.00 4.01
CA PRO A 4 -8.11 -13.91 4.16
C PRO A 4 -8.80 -12.58 3.89
N ALA A 5 -8.39 -11.52 4.62
CA ALA A 5 -8.93 -10.20 4.42
C ALA A 5 -8.74 -9.76 2.96
N PRO A 6 -9.74 -9.11 2.33
CA PRO A 6 -9.59 -8.66 0.95
C PRO A 6 -8.45 -7.64 0.83
N CYS A 7 -7.64 -7.81 -0.20
CA CYS A 7 -6.56 -6.90 -0.52
C CYS A 7 -7.07 -5.87 -1.53
N PHE A 8 -7.70 -4.81 -1.04
CA PHE A 8 -8.18 -3.74 -1.91
C PHE A 8 -7.03 -2.85 -2.35
N ILE A 9 -7.09 -2.40 -3.59
CA ILE A 9 -6.10 -1.49 -4.17
C ILE A 9 -6.81 -0.57 -5.18
N THR A 10 -6.32 0.66 -5.29
CA THR A 10 -6.82 1.57 -6.30
C THR A 10 -6.28 1.21 -7.69
N PRO A 11 -6.94 1.65 -8.79
CA PRO A 11 -6.40 1.43 -10.13
C PRO A 11 -4.99 2.00 -10.32
N GLU A 12 -4.71 3.17 -9.75
CA GLU A 12 -3.38 3.80 -9.79
C GLU A 12 -2.34 2.98 -9.02
N GLY A 13 -2.72 2.47 -7.84
CA GLY A 13 -1.85 1.62 -7.04
C GLY A 13 -1.53 0.32 -7.74
N PHE A 14 -2.52 -0.30 -8.37
CA PHE A 14 -2.32 -1.53 -9.14
C PHE A 14 -1.39 -1.27 -10.34
N ALA A 15 -1.59 -0.16 -11.05
CA ALA A 15 -0.73 0.22 -12.17
C ALA A 15 0.73 0.42 -11.73
N ARG A 16 0.95 1.04 -10.56
CA ARG A 16 2.30 1.22 -9.99
C ARG A 16 2.95 -0.11 -9.65
N VAL A 17 2.20 -1.02 -9.01
CA VAL A 17 2.69 -2.36 -8.68
C VAL A 17 3.10 -3.11 -9.94
N ARG A 18 2.26 -3.08 -10.95
CA ARG A 18 2.53 -3.74 -12.24
C ARG A 18 3.75 -3.13 -12.95
N ALA A 19 3.85 -1.80 -12.97
CA ALA A 19 4.98 -1.12 -13.59
C ALA A 19 6.30 -1.46 -12.89
N GLU A 20 6.31 -1.50 -11.56
CA GLU A 20 7.49 -1.91 -10.79
C GLU A 20 7.86 -3.37 -11.10
N TYR A 21 6.87 -4.26 -11.11
CA TYR A 21 7.10 -5.67 -11.45
C TYR A 21 7.74 -5.81 -12.84
N ASP A 22 7.16 -5.14 -13.82
CA ASP A 22 7.65 -5.21 -15.21
C ASP A 22 9.07 -4.66 -15.36
N ALA A 23 9.39 -3.57 -14.66
CA ALA A 23 10.72 -2.98 -14.67
C ALA A 23 11.76 -3.91 -14.00
N LEU A 24 11.42 -4.47 -12.84
CA LEU A 24 12.32 -5.38 -12.11
C LEU A 24 12.54 -6.68 -12.88
N PHE A 25 11.48 -7.28 -13.36
CA PHE A 25 11.54 -8.57 -14.05
C PHE A 25 12.11 -8.47 -15.45
N GLY A 26 11.68 -7.46 -16.22
CA GLY A 26 12.03 -7.33 -17.65
C GLY A 26 13.35 -6.61 -17.92
N THR A 27 13.79 -5.76 -17.01
CA THR A 27 14.99 -4.93 -17.22
C THR A 27 16.04 -5.17 -16.15
N ASP A 28 15.72 -4.98 -14.89
CA ASP A 28 16.73 -5.00 -13.81
C ASP A 28 17.26 -6.41 -13.54
N ARG A 29 16.40 -7.42 -13.51
CA ARG A 29 16.81 -8.78 -13.26
C ARG A 29 17.77 -9.34 -14.33
N PRO A 30 17.45 -9.21 -15.63
CA PRO A 30 18.38 -9.70 -16.67
C PRO A 30 19.73 -9.01 -16.61
N LYS A 31 19.77 -7.69 -16.37
CA LYS A 31 21.03 -6.97 -16.24
C LYS A 31 21.85 -7.45 -15.05
N LEU A 32 21.19 -7.68 -13.92
CA LEU A 32 21.85 -8.15 -12.71
C LEU A 32 22.41 -9.57 -12.89
N VAL A 33 21.65 -10.47 -13.54
CA VAL A 33 22.10 -11.82 -13.85
C VAL A 33 23.32 -11.78 -14.74
N GLU A 34 23.33 -10.91 -15.74
CA GLU A 34 24.47 -10.71 -16.64
C GLU A 34 25.72 -10.21 -15.88
N THR A 35 25.53 -9.23 -14.99
CA THR A 35 26.60 -8.71 -14.13
C THR A 35 27.19 -9.80 -13.22
N ILE A 36 26.32 -10.64 -12.64
CA ILE A 36 26.75 -11.75 -11.79
C ILE A 36 27.56 -12.78 -12.59
N ALA A 37 27.13 -13.11 -13.81
CA ALA A 37 27.83 -14.02 -14.69
C ALA A 37 29.21 -13.48 -15.06
N TRP A 38 29.31 -12.19 -15.36
CA TRP A 38 30.57 -11.53 -15.62
C TRP A 38 31.50 -11.59 -14.41
N ALA A 39 31.00 -11.26 -13.23
CA ALA A 39 31.78 -11.32 -11.99
C ALA A 39 32.27 -12.74 -11.68
N ALA A 40 31.42 -13.74 -11.89
CA ALA A 40 31.78 -15.16 -11.68
C ALA A 40 32.91 -15.61 -12.62
N ALA A 41 32.95 -15.04 -13.81
CA ALA A 41 34.00 -15.39 -14.79
C ALA A 41 35.36 -14.73 -14.49
N ASN A 42 35.39 -13.68 -13.65
CA ASN A 42 36.56 -12.83 -13.42
C ASN A 42 37.34 -13.17 -12.13
N GLY A 43 37.03 -14.26 -11.43
CA GLY A 43 37.78 -14.59 -10.24
C GLY A 43 37.15 -15.71 -9.41
N ASP A 44 37.76 -15.95 -8.23
CA ASP A 44 37.27 -16.90 -7.26
C ASP A 44 35.97 -16.42 -6.64
N ARG A 45 34.90 -17.20 -6.75
CA ARG A 45 33.58 -16.87 -6.26
C ARG A 45 33.56 -16.66 -4.74
N SER A 46 34.41 -17.31 -3.98
CA SER A 46 34.44 -17.20 -2.52
C SER A 46 35.01 -15.86 -2.03
N GLU A 47 35.88 -15.23 -2.82
CA GLU A 47 36.54 -13.96 -2.48
C GLU A 47 36.13 -12.79 -3.37
N ASN A 48 35.26 -13.05 -4.34
CA ASN A 48 34.84 -12.05 -5.32
C ASN A 48 33.69 -11.19 -4.75
N GLY A 49 34.00 -9.99 -4.27
CA GLY A 49 33.03 -9.08 -3.67
C GLY A 49 31.89 -8.73 -4.60
N ASP A 50 32.19 -8.52 -5.90
CA ASP A 50 31.15 -8.20 -6.89
C ASP A 50 30.17 -9.36 -7.10
N TYR A 51 30.67 -10.59 -7.11
CA TYR A 51 29.86 -11.79 -7.21
C TYR A 51 28.95 -11.95 -5.97
N ILE A 52 29.53 -11.81 -4.78
CA ILE A 52 28.79 -11.94 -3.50
C ILE A 52 27.71 -10.86 -3.40
N TYR A 53 28.06 -9.61 -3.71
CA TYR A 53 27.12 -8.48 -3.70
C TYR A 53 25.99 -8.70 -4.71
N GLY A 54 26.34 -9.13 -5.92
CA GLY A 54 25.35 -9.38 -6.98
C GLY A 54 24.36 -10.48 -6.59
N ARG A 55 24.86 -11.56 -5.99
CA ARG A 55 24.01 -12.65 -5.51
C ARG A 55 23.05 -12.19 -4.40
N LYS A 56 23.54 -11.37 -3.48
CA LYS A 56 22.70 -10.77 -2.42
C LYS A 56 21.62 -9.89 -3.02
N ARG A 57 21.99 -9.03 -3.97
CA ARG A 57 21.07 -8.13 -4.65
C ARG A 57 19.99 -8.90 -5.41
N LEU A 58 20.36 -9.99 -6.05
CA LEU A 58 19.40 -10.85 -6.78
C LEU A 58 18.37 -11.45 -5.82
N ARG A 59 18.78 -11.91 -4.65
CA ARG A 59 17.86 -12.44 -3.64
C ARG A 59 16.87 -11.37 -3.17
N GLU A 60 17.33 -10.14 -2.96
CA GLU A 60 16.47 -9.02 -2.57
C GLU A 60 15.46 -8.69 -3.67
N LEU A 61 15.92 -8.65 -4.91
CA LEU A 61 15.09 -8.39 -6.08
C LEU A 61 14.02 -9.47 -6.24
N ASP A 62 14.40 -10.75 -6.11
CA ASP A 62 13.47 -11.86 -6.24
C ASP A 62 12.42 -11.87 -5.12
N ARG A 63 12.80 -11.47 -3.90
CA ARG A 63 11.84 -11.27 -2.81
C ARG A 63 10.83 -10.16 -3.13
N ARG A 64 11.31 -9.06 -3.68
CA ARG A 64 10.42 -7.97 -4.09
C ARG A 64 9.46 -8.40 -5.21
N LEU A 65 9.97 -9.12 -6.21
CA LEU A 65 9.14 -9.69 -7.28
C LEU A 65 8.05 -10.63 -6.73
N SER A 66 8.40 -11.50 -5.78
CA SER A 66 7.42 -12.39 -5.14
C SER A 66 6.35 -11.61 -4.41
N HIS A 67 6.73 -10.55 -3.70
CA HIS A 67 5.78 -9.68 -2.99
C HIS A 67 4.83 -8.98 -3.96
N LEU A 68 5.36 -8.39 -5.02
CA LEU A 68 4.54 -7.72 -6.05
C LEU A 68 3.61 -8.70 -6.75
N SER A 69 4.09 -9.90 -7.05
CA SER A 69 3.29 -10.95 -7.67
C SER A 69 2.12 -11.37 -6.79
N ARG A 70 2.35 -11.48 -5.47
CA ARG A 70 1.28 -11.81 -4.51
C ARG A 70 0.21 -10.71 -4.49
N ILE A 71 0.63 -9.44 -4.49
CA ILE A 71 -0.32 -8.32 -4.55
C ILE A 71 -1.15 -8.41 -5.82
N MET A 72 -0.51 -8.60 -6.97
CA MET A 72 -1.21 -8.66 -8.26
C MET A 72 -2.22 -9.80 -8.35
N LYS A 73 -1.93 -10.94 -7.70
CA LYS A 73 -2.82 -12.10 -7.70
C LYS A 73 -3.97 -11.96 -6.71
N ALA A 74 -3.73 -11.35 -5.55
CA ALA A 74 -4.72 -11.24 -4.48
C ALA A 74 -5.52 -9.95 -4.53
N ALA A 75 -5.05 -8.94 -5.24
CA ALA A 75 -5.64 -7.61 -5.21
C ALA A 75 -7.02 -7.59 -5.87
N LYS A 76 -7.94 -6.92 -5.19
CA LYS A 76 -9.22 -6.53 -5.75
C LYS A 76 -9.15 -5.04 -6.05
N VAL A 77 -9.14 -4.70 -7.33
CA VAL A 77 -9.07 -3.30 -7.77
C VAL A 77 -10.41 -2.64 -7.55
N VAL A 78 -10.44 -1.58 -6.76
CA VAL A 78 -11.65 -0.80 -6.49
C VAL A 78 -11.38 0.64 -6.89
N ASP A 79 -12.15 1.15 -7.85
CA ASP A 79 -12.06 2.54 -8.26
C ASP A 79 -12.87 3.41 -7.30
N PRO A 80 -12.24 4.31 -6.52
CA PRO A 80 -12.96 5.18 -5.61
C PRO A 80 -14.02 6.05 -6.29
N ALA A 81 -13.81 6.39 -7.57
CA ALA A 81 -14.77 7.21 -8.32
C ALA A 81 -16.10 6.50 -8.60
N THR A 82 -16.15 5.16 -8.44
CA THR A 82 -17.38 4.38 -8.62
C THR A 82 -18.17 4.22 -7.32
N GLN A 83 -17.66 4.70 -6.19
CA GLN A 83 -18.38 4.62 -4.91
C GLN A 83 -19.51 5.64 -4.89
N ASP A 84 -20.73 5.14 -4.82
CA ASP A 84 -21.94 5.96 -4.74
C ASP A 84 -22.61 5.72 -3.38
N THR A 85 -22.08 6.38 -2.36
CA THR A 85 -22.53 6.16 -0.99
C THR A 85 -22.23 7.37 -0.11
N ASP A 86 -23.05 7.56 0.93
CA ASP A 86 -22.83 8.55 1.98
C ASP A 86 -22.01 7.97 3.15
N GLN A 87 -21.62 6.72 3.06
CA GLN A 87 -20.80 6.06 4.07
C GLN A 87 -19.33 6.06 3.69
N ILE A 88 -18.48 5.94 4.71
CA ILE A 88 -17.05 5.76 4.48
C ILE A 88 -16.81 4.35 3.97
N ARG A 89 -16.23 4.26 2.77
CA ARG A 89 -15.83 3.03 2.11
C ARG A 89 -14.38 3.16 1.63
N PHE A 90 -13.87 2.11 1.02
CA PHE A 90 -12.55 2.14 0.42
C PHE A 90 -12.43 3.30 -0.58
N GLY A 91 -11.37 4.08 -0.49
CA GLY A 91 -11.12 5.22 -1.38
C GLY A 91 -11.69 6.54 -0.90
N ALA A 92 -12.42 6.55 0.21
CA ALA A 92 -12.99 7.78 0.77
C ALA A 92 -11.90 8.70 1.30
N THR A 93 -12.06 10.01 1.05
CA THR A 93 -11.29 11.05 1.73
C THR A 93 -12.18 11.64 2.82
N VAL A 94 -11.73 11.51 4.06
CA VAL A 94 -12.50 11.82 5.25
C VAL A 94 -11.85 12.97 6.01
N THR A 95 -12.63 13.98 6.37
CA THR A 95 -12.19 15.05 7.26
C THR A 95 -12.74 14.77 8.65
N LEU A 96 -11.83 14.73 9.62
CA LEU A 96 -12.09 14.39 11.01
C LEU A 96 -11.71 15.54 11.92
N VAL A 97 -12.43 15.68 13.05
CA VAL A 97 -12.10 16.62 14.11
C VAL A 97 -11.93 15.85 15.41
N ASP A 98 -10.81 16.08 16.10
CA ASP A 98 -10.52 15.41 17.37
C ASP A 98 -11.12 16.18 18.56
N GLU A 99 -10.87 15.69 19.77
CA GLU A 99 -11.38 16.28 21.01
C GLU A 99 -10.82 17.70 21.29
N ASP A 100 -9.69 18.05 20.67
CA ASP A 100 -9.05 19.36 20.78
C ASP A 100 -9.41 20.30 19.62
N ASP A 101 -10.47 20.00 18.88
CA ASP A 101 -10.92 20.72 17.68
C ASP A 101 -9.87 20.78 16.56
N ARG A 102 -8.94 19.85 16.55
CA ARG A 102 -7.94 19.73 15.47
C ARG A 102 -8.49 18.95 14.32
N GLU A 103 -8.36 19.51 13.13
CA GLU A 103 -8.83 18.89 11.90
C GLU A 103 -7.74 17.99 11.30
N ARG A 104 -8.15 16.83 10.81
CA ARG A 104 -7.30 15.89 10.11
C ARG A 104 -8.03 15.35 8.89
N THR A 105 -7.36 15.34 7.75
CA THR A 105 -7.88 14.74 6.53
C THR A 105 -7.09 13.49 6.20
N CYS A 106 -7.78 12.39 5.91
CA CYS A 106 -7.15 11.14 5.51
C CYS A 106 -7.92 10.48 4.39
N THR A 107 -7.21 9.74 3.55
CA THR A 107 -7.78 8.97 2.44
C THR A 107 -7.51 7.49 2.68
N ILE A 108 -8.54 6.65 2.58
CA ILE A 108 -8.41 5.21 2.78
C ILE A 108 -7.99 4.56 1.47
N VAL A 109 -6.82 3.95 1.48
CA VAL A 109 -6.21 3.32 0.30
C VAL A 109 -5.83 1.87 0.63
N GLY A 110 -5.28 1.15 -0.35
CA GLY A 110 -4.74 -0.19 -0.11
C GLY A 110 -3.57 -0.15 0.86
N ASP A 111 -3.33 -1.25 1.57
CA ASP A 111 -2.26 -1.32 2.57
C ASP A 111 -0.88 -1.07 1.96
N ASP A 112 -0.71 -1.35 0.67
CA ASP A 112 0.54 -1.11 -0.07
C ASP A 112 0.62 0.28 -0.70
N GLU A 113 -0.39 1.12 -0.47
CA GLU A 113 -0.47 2.49 -1.02
C GLU A 113 -0.35 3.56 0.05
N THR A 114 -0.01 3.19 1.27
CA THR A 114 0.03 4.12 2.40
C THR A 114 1.09 5.21 2.23
N ASP A 115 0.75 6.41 2.66
CA ASP A 115 1.65 7.55 2.69
C ASP A 115 1.19 8.49 3.81
N ALA A 116 1.81 8.37 4.96
CA ALA A 116 1.43 9.15 6.14
C ALA A 116 1.58 10.66 5.90
N GLY A 117 2.60 11.08 5.16
CA GLY A 117 2.83 12.49 4.84
C GLY A 117 1.74 13.08 3.95
N ALA A 118 1.11 12.27 3.10
CA ALA A 118 0.01 12.67 2.23
C ALA A 118 -1.38 12.35 2.83
N GLY A 119 -1.43 11.87 4.07
CA GLY A 119 -2.69 11.50 4.73
C GLY A 119 -3.32 10.22 4.20
N ARG A 120 -2.55 9.36 3.56
CA ARG A 120 -3.06 8.09 3.02
C ARG A 120 -2.88 6.97 4.04
N ILE A 121 -4.00 6.40 4.48
CA ILE A 121 -4.00 5.33 5.47
C ILE A 121 -4.47 4.02 4.83
N GLY A 122 -3.87 2.92 5.27
CA GLY A 122 -4.21 1.60 4.75
C GLY A 122 -5.57 1.12 5.23
N TRP A 123 -6.25 0.39 4.39
CA TRP A 123 -7.55 -0.21 4.64
C TRP A 123 -7.59 -1.01 5.96
N SER A 124 -6.50 -1.69 6.30
CA SER A 124 -6.39 -2.51 7.51
C SER A 124 -5.97 -1.72 8.76
N ALA A 125 -5.60 -0.44 8.62
CA ALA A 125 -5.15 0.37 9.76
C ALA A 125 -6.27 0.54 10.79
N PRO A 126 -5.94 0.63 12.09
CA PRO A 126 -6.96 0.79 13.13
C PRO A 126 -7.91 1.98 12.89
N LEU A 127 -7.37 3.12 12.46
CA LEU A 127 -8.19 4.29 12.15
C LEU A 127 -9.17 4.00 11.00
N ALA A 128 -8.70 3.39 9.92
CA ALA A 128 -9.55 3.04 8.78
C ALA A 128 -10.67 2.09 9.20
N ARG A 129 -10.35 1.08 9.99
CA ARG A 129 -11.33 0.11 10.50
C ARG A 129 -12.42 0.78 11.35
N ALA A 130 -12.03 1.76 12.17
CA ALA A 130 -12.98 2.50 13.00
C ALA A 130 -13.91 3.39 12.16
N LEU A 131 -13.44 3.87 11.01
CA LEU A 131 -14.19 4.80 10.16
C LEU A 131 -15.13 4.12 9.17
N ILE A 132 -14.82 2.90 8.74
CA ILE A 132 -15.61 2.19 7.69
C ILE A 132 -17.08 2.08 8.09
N ALA A 133 -17.97 2.37 7.13
CA ALA A 133 -19.42 2.35 7.25
C ALA A 133 -20.02 3.51 8.06
N ALA A 134 -19.19 4.41 8.60
CA ALA A 134 -19.69 5.59 9.30
C ALA A 134 -20.15 6.68 8.31
N ARG A 135 -20.90 7.65 8.81
CA ARG A 135 -21.46 8.77 8.06
C ARG A 135 -21.04 10.10 8.68
N VAL A 136 -21.22 11.18 7.92
CA VAL A 136 -21.03 12.54 8.45
C VAL A 136 -21.87 12.74 9.71
N GLY A 137 -21.27 13.30 10.73
CA GLY A 137 -21.89 13.50 12.03
C GLY A 137 -21.66 12.40 13.04
N ASP A 138 -21.19 11.23 12.59
CA ASP A 138 -20.87 10.13 13.50
C ASP A 138 -19.57 10.42 14.26
N GLU A 139 -19.52 9.93 15.50
CA GLU A 139 -18.33 9.98 16.33
C GLU A 139 -17.77 8.56 16.44
N GLN A 140 -16.48 8.39 16.14
CA GLN A 140 -15.82 7.11 16.19
C GLN A 140 -14.64 7.15 17.13
N THR A 141 -14.53 6.12 17.97
CA THR A 141 -13.44 5.97 18.94
C THR A 141 -12.60 4.75 18.56
N PHE A 142 -11.30 4.89 18.64
CA PHE A 142 -10.39 3.77 18.42
C PHE A 142 -9.26 3.78 19.45
N ARG A 143 -8.71 2.59 19.71
CA ARG A 143 -7.64 2.40 20.69
C ARG A 143 -6.27 2.42 20.04
N LEU A 144 -5.39 3.20 20.65
CA LEU A 144 -3.96 3.19 20.37
C LEU A 144 -3.22 2.73 21.62
N PRO A 145 -1.95 2.29 21.51
CA PRO A 145 -1.14 1.97 22.70
C PRO A 145 -1.06 3.09 23.72
N ALA A 146 -1.14 4.34 23.26
CA ALA A 146 -1.08 5.54 24.10
C ALA A 146 -2.45 5.92 24.70
N GLY A 147 -3.54 5.22 24.39
CA GLY A 147 -4.89 5.48 24.88
C GLY A 147 -5.93 5.54 23.79
N GLU A 148 -7.15 5.89 24.18
CA GLU A 148 -8.27 6.02 23.24
C GLU A 148 -8.26 7.41 22.58
N LYS A 149 -8.67 7.44 21.30
CA LYS A 149 -8.87 8.67 20.56
C LYS A 149 -10.23 8.66 19.89
N SER A 150 -10.94 9.80 19.99
CA SER A 150 -12.25 9.95 19.38
C SER A 150 -12.23 11.04 18.31
N TYR A 151 -12.89 10.78 17.20
CA TYR A 151 -13.03 11.72 16.09
C TYR A 151 -14.48 11.86 15.68
N GLU A 152 -14.90 13.11 15.36
CA GLU A 152 -16.14 13.37 14.68
C GLU A 152 -15.89 13.45 13.17
N ILE A 153 -16.78 12.86 12.39
CA ILE A 153 -16.68 12.87 10.93
C ILE A 153 -17.37 14.11 10.41
N VAL A 154 -16.61 15.02 9.81
CA VAL A 154 -17.08 16.30 9.33
C VAL A 154 -17.47 16.24 7.85
N SER A 155 -16.68 15.54 7.03
CA SER A 155 -16.99 15.39 5.62
C SER A 155 -16.46 14.07 5.06
N ILE A 156 -17.13 13.57 4.02
CA ILE A 156 -16.74 12.39 3.27
C ILE A 156 -16.76 12.76 1.79
N ALA A 157 -15.66 12.54 1.08
CA ALA A 157 -15.56 12.84 -0.34
C ALA A 157 -14.98 11.64 -1.10
N TYR A 158 -15.40 11.51 -2.35
CA TYR A 158 -14.86 10.54 -3.29
C TYR A 158 -14.41 11.28 -4.55
N PRO A 159 -13.40 10.74 -5.29
CA PRO A 159 -13.00 11.35 -6.55
C PRO A 159 -14.17 11.45 -7.53
N ALA A 160 -14.17 12.49 -8.34
CA ALA A 160 -15.17 12.63 -9.40
C ALA A 160 -14.97 11.54 -10.46
N ARG A 161 -16.06 11.06 -11.04
CA ARG A 161 -15.99 10.15 -12.20
C ARG A 161 -15.38 10.91 -13.38
N SER A 162 -14.38 10.29 -13.97
CA SER A 162 -13.77 10.81 -15.20
C SER A 162 -14.53 10.30 -16.42
#